data_9cc5866020af2656aedae9beee773a9e
#
_entry.id   9cc5866020af2656aedae9beee773a9e
#
_cell.length_a   1.000
_cell.length_b   1.000
_cell.length_c   1.000
_cell.angle_alpha   90.00
_cell.angle_beta   90.00
_cell.angle_gamma   90.00
#
_symmetry.space_group_name_H-M   'P 1'
#
loop_
_entity.id
_entity.type
_entity.pdbx_description
1 polymer ?
#
loop_
_entity_poly.entity_id
_entity_poly.type
_entity_poly.pdbx_seq_one_letter_code
_entity_poly.pdbx_strand_id
1 'polypeptide(L)'
;MNIYEKLVEIKKDIKGFNKDTKSFGYEYVSGSQILRAVRGKMNELGVLLIPSVDYDTMSWEKHEYTNKRGEKKLDFIVTMKLNYTWVNAEDPNDKIVVPWVCMGQQSDDISKAVGTAMTYNERYFLLKFLGLPTDEDDADTKGVGIKPNMTPVSGLSEAQIKRLFAIGNKAGFKKDVVEATVKKMFGCEPKDMTKDQYNTVCDRLEKKVK
;
A
#
# COMPACT_ATOMS: atom_id res chain seq x y z
N MET A 1 32.07 -7.78 -3.70
CA MET A 1 30.79 -8.53 -3.81
C MET A 1 30.24 -8.35 -5.21
N ASN A 2 29.77 -9.43 -5.84
CA ASN A 2 29.07 -9.33 -7.12
C ASN A 2 27.64 -8.80 -6.94
N ILE A 3 26.96 -8.44 -8.03
CA ILE A 3 25.63 -7.84 -7.99
C ILE A 3 24.60 -8.75 -7.29
N TYR A 4 24.71 -10.08 -7.46
CA TYR A 4 23.78 -11.03 -6.82
C TYR A 4 23.94 -11.03 -5.30
N GLU A 5 25.18 -11.05 -4.81
CA GLU A 5 25.49 -10.98 -3.38
C GLU A 5 25.01 -9.66 -2.76
N LYS A 6 25.24 -8.53 -3.46
CA LYS A 6 24.76 -7.21 -3.04
C LYS A 6 23.24 -7.17 -2.95
N LEU A 7 22.53 -7.74 -3.91
CA LEU A 7 21.06 -7.81 -3.90
C LEU A 7 20.53 -8.70 -2.77
N VAL A 8 21.23 -9.79 -2.43
CA VAL A 8 20.87 -10.61 -1.25
C VAL A 8 21.01 -9.82 0.03
N GLU A 9 22.06 -9.03 0.19
CA GLU A 9 22.25 -8.17 1.38
C GLU A 9 21.19 -7.07 1.46
N ILE A 10 20.81 -6.45 0.33
CA ILE A 10 19.70 -5.49 0.28
C ILE A 10 18.41 -6.14 0.77
N LYS A 11 18.10 -7.35 0.31
CA LYS A 11 16.88 -8.08 0.72
C LYS A 11 16.87 -8.39 2.22
N LYS A 12 18.00 -8.76 2.81
CA LYS A 12 18.11 -9.05 4.26
C LYS A 12 17.82 -7.85 5.13
N ASP A 13 18.15 -6.64 4.66
CA ASP A 13 17.95 -5.40 5.42
C ASP A 13 16.51 -4.90 5.42
N ILE A 14 15.67 -5.41 4.52
CA ILE A 14 14.27 -5.01 4.41
C ILE A 14 13.46 -5.65 5.55
N LYS A 15 13.08 -4.83 6.51
CA LYS A 15 12.10 -5.18 7.54
C LYS A 15 10.70 -4.93 6.97
N GLY A 16 9.78 -5.87 7.12
CA GLY A 16 8.44 -5.88 6.53
C GLY A 16 7.74 -4.52 6.39
N PHE A 17 6.81 -4.44 5.46
CA PHE A 17 6.10 -3.21 5.13
C PHE A 17 4.76 -3.13 5.86
N ASN A 18 4.41 -1.92 6.30
CA ASN A 18 3.06 -1.60 6.71
C ASN A 18 2.35 -0.88 5.55
N LYS A 19 1.08 -1.18 5.32
CA LYS A 19 0.27 -0.43 4.35
C LYS A 19 0.17 1.01 4.81
N ASP A 20 0.77 1.94 4.08
CA ASP A 20 0.88 3.36 4.43
C ASP A 20 -0.01 4.26 3.59
N THR A 21 -0.61 3.72 2.53
CA THR A 21 -1.40 4.50 1.57
C THR A 21 -2.79 3.93 1.42
N LYS A 22 -3.80 4.82 1.47
CA LYS A 22 -5.23 4.49 1.26
C LYS A 22 -5.69 4.99 -0.10
N SER A 23 -6.35 4.15 -0.86
CA SER A 23 -7.02 4.53 -2.11
C SER A 23 -8.30 3.73 -2.28
N PHE A 24 -9.41 4.41 -2.58
CA PHE A 24 -10.71 3.80 -2.90
C PHE A 24 -11.15 2.64 -1.98
N GLY A 25 -10.85 2.74 -0.68
CA GLY A 25 -11.29 1.77 0.32
C GLY A 25 -10.34 0.61 0.61
N TYR A 26 -9.16 0.57 -0.01
CA TYR A 26 -8.09 -0.38 0.31
C TYR A 26 -6.78 0.32 0.69
N GLU A 27 -5.96 -0.37 1.46
CA GLU A 27 -4.65 0.10 1.90
C GLU A 27 -3.55 -0.69 1.18
N TYR A 28 -2.48 -0.03 0.74
CA TYR A 28 -1.37 -0.67 0.04
C TYR A 28 -0.02 -0.09 0.43
N VAL A 29 1.04 -0.84 0.14
CA VAL A 29 2.42 -0.39 0.32
C VAL A 29 2.78 0.55 -0.83
N SER A 30 3.12 1.81 -0.52
CA SER A 30 3.49 2.78 -1.56
C SER A 30 4.86 2.48 -2.18
N GLY A 31 5.05 2.86 -3.44
CA GLY A 31 6.36 2.79 -4.09
C GLY A 31 7.43 3.59 -3.33
N SER A 32 7.03 4.73 -2.75
CA SER A 32 7.91 5.56 -1.92
C SER A 32 8.40 4.84 -0.66
N GLN A 33 7.56 4.02 -0.04
CA GLN A 33 7.96 3.24 1.14
C GLN A 33 8.99 2.18 0.75
N ILE A 34 8.77 1.47 -0.36
CA ILE A 34 9.71 0.47 -0.86
C ILE A 34 11.06 1.11 -1.20
N LEU A 35 11.05 2.20 -1.97
CA LEU A 35 12.27 2.91 -2.33
C LEU A 35 13.04 3.44 -1.12
N ARG A 36 12.37 3.95 -0.09
CA ARG A 36 13.03 4.35 1.17
C ARG A 36 13.67 3.17 1.88
N ALA A 37 13.02 2.02 1.89
CA ALA A 37 13.54 0.83 2.56
C ALA A 37 14.80 0.28 1.88
N VAL A 38 14.89 0.34 0.55
CA VAL A 38 16.02 -0.24 -0.20
C VAL A 38 17.16 0.75 -0.44
N ARG A 39 16.86 2.04 -0.58
CA ARG A 39 17.83 3.08 -1.02
C ARG A 39 19.06 3.18 -0.12
N GLY A 40 18.87 3.10 1.21
CA GLY A 40 19.98 3.19 2.15
C GLY A 40 21.02 2.12 1.88
N LYS A 41 20.60 0.88 1.82
CA LYS A 41 21.45 -0.28 1.59
C LYS A 41 22.00 -0.34 0.17
N MET A 42 21.23 0.06 -0.83
CA MET A 42 21.70 0.20 -2.21
C MET A 42 22.88 1.19 -2.30
N ASN A 43 22.74 2.35 -1.68
CA ASN A 43 23.81 3.37 -1.67
C ASN A 43 25.06 2.86 -0.95
N GLU A 44 24.91 2.22 0.22
CA GLU A 44 26.01 1.63 0.99
C GLU A 44 26.80 0.60 0.16
N LEU A 45 26.07 -0.24 -0.59
CA LEU A 45 26.68 -1.32 -1.38
C LEU A 45 27.05 -0.89 -2.82
N GLY A 46 26.82 0.36 -3.20
CA GLY A 46 27.10 0.85 -4.55
C GLY A 46 26.26 0.12 -5.62
N VAL A 47 24.94 -0.04 -5.39
CA VAL A 47 24.02 -0.66 -6.35
C VAL A 47 23.11 0.40 -6.96
N LEU A 48 23.05 0.42 -8.29
CA LEU A 48 22.14 1.26 -9.07
C LEU A 48 20.99 0.42 -9.65
N LEU A 49 19.80 1.00 -9.69
CA LEU A 49 18.67 0.49 -10.46
C LEU A 49 18.34 1.50 -11.56
N ILE A 50 18.51 1.08 -12.82
CA ILE A 50 18.34 1.93 -13.99
C ILE A 50 17.16 1.42 -14.81
N PRO A 51 16.01 2.13 -14.83
CA PRO A 51 14.92 1.83 -15.76
C PRO A 51 15.25 2.37 -17.14
N SER A 52 14.97 1.62 -18.19
CA SER A 52 15.06 2.06 -19.57
C SER A 52 13.86 1.58 -20.38
N VAL A 53 13.23 2.51 -21.10
CA VAL A 53 12.11 2.22 -21.99
C VAL A 53 12.62 1.71 -23.34
N ASP A 54 12.02 0.64 -23.84
CA ASP A 54 12.19 0.20 -25.22
C ASP A 54 11.20 0.98 -26.10
N TYR A 55 11.70 1.98 -26.82
CA TYR A 55 10.90 2.94 -27.59
C TYR A 55 10.02 2.28 -28.64
N ASP A 56 10.52 1.23 -29.28
CA ASP A 56 9.82 0.55 -30.36
C ASP A 56 8.58 -0.22 -29.88
N THR A 57 8.47 -0.38 -28.55
CA THR A 57 7.36 -1.10 -27.94
C THR A 57 6.31 -0.18 -27.32
N MET A 58 6.56 1.14 -27.31
CA MET A 58 5.61 2.09 -26.73
C MET A 58 4.40 2.24 -27.65
N SER A 59 3.23 1.95 -27.15
CA SER A 59 1.96 2.14 -27.82
C SER A 59 0.94 2.80 -26.90
N TRP A 60 -0.05 3.42 -27.51
CA TRP A 60 -1.17 3.97 -26.78
C TRP A 60 -2.45 3.87 -27.59
N GLU A 61 -3.59 3.78 -26.88
CA GLU A 61 -4.91 3.74 -27.48
C GLU A 61 -5.91 4.57 -26.67
N LYS A 62 -6.98 4.96 -27.35
CA LYS A 62 -8.14 5.60 -26.72
C LYS A 62 -9.16 4.54 -26.39
N HIS A 63 -9.66 4.55 -25.16
CA HIS A 63 -10.74 3.70 -24.70
C HIS A 63 -11.96 4.55 -24.34
N GLU A 64 -12.92 4.57 -25.24
CA GLU A 64 -14.19 5.25 -25.01
C GLU A 64 -15.20 4.30 -24.39
N TYR A 65 -15.86 4.74 -23.32
CA TYR A 65 -16.88 3.94 -22.64
C TYR A 65 -17.95 4.81 -22.02
N THR A 66 -19.09 4.21 -21.70
CA THR A 66 -20.15 4.87 -20.95
C THR A 66 -20.13 4.36 -19.52
N ASN A 67 -20.02 5.26 -18.55
CA ASN A 67 -20.02 4.88 -17.14
C ASN A 67 -21.43 4.49 -16.65
N LYS A 68 -21.53 4.00 -15.41
CA LYS A 68 -22.81 3.57 -14.80
C LYS A 68 -23.84 4.70 -14.67
N ARG A 69 -23.44 5.97 -14.84
CA ARG A 69 -24.33 7.15 -14.82
C ARG A 69 -24.77 7.58 -16.22
N GLY A 70 -24.40 6.84 -17.27
CA GLY A 70 -24.71 7.19 -18.67
C GLY A 70 -23.80 8.28 -19.28
N GLU A 71 -22.72 8.68 -18.61
CA GLU A 71 -21.77 9.67 -19.11
C GLU A 71 -20.73 9.03 -20.01
N LYS A 72 -20.47 9.61 -21.20
CA LYS A 72 -19.37 9.20 -22.06
C LYS A 72 -18.04 9.59 -21.40
N LYS A 73 -17.12 8.66 -21.35
CA LYS A 73 -15.77 8.80 -20.80
C LYS A 73 -14.75 8.38 -21.83
N LEU A 74 -13.57 9.00 -21.76
CA LEU A 74 -12.41 8.69 -22.57
C LEU A 74 -11.22 8.44 -21.67
N ASP A 75 -10.62 7.28 -21.78
CA ASP A 75 -9.37 6.95 -21.13
C ASP A 75 -8.27 6.75 -22.17
N PHE A 76 -7.04 7.06 -21.79
CA PHE A 76 -5.84 6.70 -22.52
C PHE A 76 -5.20 5.49 -21.88
N ILE A 77 -4.95 4.46 -22.67
CA ILE A 77 -4.21 3.27 -22.25
C ILE A 77 -2.84 3.32 -22.90
N VAL A 78 -1.78 3.23 -22.10
CA VAL A 78 -0.40 3.23 -22.57
C VAL A 78 0.22 1.89 -22.19
N THR A 79 0.91 1.27 -23.15
CA THR A 79 1.66 0.03 -22.93
C THR A 79 3.09 0.21 -23.44
N MET A 80 4.06 -0.30 -22.68
CA MET A 80 5.48 -0.26 -23.07
C MET A 80 6.25 -1.40 -22.39
N LYS A 81 7.38 -1.79 -22.98
CA LYS A 81 8.37 -2.64 -22.32
C LYS A 81 9.43 -1.77 -21.67
N LEU A 82 9.81 -2.13 -20.46
CA LEU A 82 10.94 -1.57 -19.74
C LEU A 82 11.98 -2.64 -19.47
N ASN A 83 13.24 -2.23 -19.41
CA ASN A 83 14.28 -3.02 -18.78
C ASN A 83 14.69 -2.35 -17.47
N TYR A 84 14.64 -3.09 -16.37
CA TYR A 84 15.22 -2.68 -15.11
C TYR A 84 16.61 -3.29 -14.99
N THR A 85 17.65 -2.46 -15.03
CA THR A 85 19.03 -2.91 -14.93
C THR A 85 19.59 -2.63 -13.54
N TRP A 86 19.90 -3.69 -12.81
CA TRP A 86 20.67 -3.60 -11.57
C TRP A 86 22.14 -3.59 -11.92
N VAL A 87 22.89 -2.59 -11.47
CA VAL A 87 24.30 -2.39 -11.82
C VAL A 87 25.13 -2.31 -10.56
N ASN A 88 26.23 -3.06 -10.52
CA ASN A 88 27.28 -2.87 -9.53
C ASN A 88 28.13 -1.67 -9.92
N ALA A 89 28.10 -0.60 -9.12
CA ALA A 89 28.82 0.63 -9.41
C ALA A 89 30.36 0.47 -9.38
N GLU A 90 30.87 -0.56 -8.69
CA GLU A 90 32.31 -0.88 -8.65
C GLU A 90 32.76 -1.59 -9.94
N ASP A 91 31.86 -2.34 -10.61
CA ASP A 91 32.10 -2.99 -11.89
C ASP A 91 30.81 -2.90 -12.74
N PRO A 92 30.68 -1.92 -13.64
CA PRO A 92 29.46 -1.75 -14.45
C PRO A 92 29.15 -2.91 -15.42
N ASN A 93 30.07 -3.86 -15.63
CA ASN A 93 29.81 -5.06 -16.41
C ASN A 93 29.07 -6.13 -15.58
N ASP A 94 29.23 -6.07 -14.26
CA ASP A 94 28.48 -6.91 -13.31
C ASP A 94 27.07 -6.32 -13.09
N LYS A 95 26.13 -6.79 -13.93
CA LYS A 95 24.77 -6.27 -14.02
C LYS A 95 23.74 -7.35 -14.32
N ILE A 96 22.53 -7.10 -13.92
CA ILE A 96 21.36 -7.94 -14.21
C ILE A 96 20.34 -7.08 -14.95
N VAL A 97 19.89 -7.51 -16.12
CA VAL A 97 18.81 -6.88 -16.89
C VAL A 97 17.54 -7.69 -16.75
N VAL A 98 16.49 -7.07 -16.25
CA VAL A 98 15.18 -7.69 -16.06
C VAL A 98 14.16 -7.02 -16.97
N PRO A 99 13.68 -7.66 -18.01
CA PRO A 99 12.62 -7.13 -18.86
C PRO A 99 11.29 -7.11 -18.10
N TRP A 100 10.50 -6.06 -18.32
CA TRP A 100 9.22 -5.86 -17.67
C TRP A 100 8.20 -5.23 -18.60
N VAL A 101 6.92 -5.56 -18.45
CA VAL A 101 5.84 -4.92 -19.20
C VAL A 101 5.13 -3.93 -18.31
N CYS A 102 4.94 -2.70 -18.81
CA CYS A 102 4.23 -1.65 -18.13
C CYS A 102 2.95 -1.29 -18.87
N MET A 103 1.89 -1.13 -18.12
CA MET A 103 0.60 -0.66 -18.62
C MET A 103 0.04 0.39 -17.66
N GLY A 104 -0.50 1.46 -18.20
CA GLY A 104 -1.13 2.53 -17.44
C GLY A 104 -2.39 3.03 -18.15
N GLN A 105 -3.41 3.34 -17.36
CA GLN A 105 -4.68 3.90 -17.84
C GLN A 105 -4.99 5.17 -17.06
N GLN A 106 -5.37 6.24 -17.78
CA GLN A 106 -5.80 7.49 -17.17
C GLN A 106 -6.85 8.19 -18.04
N SER A 107 -7.78 8.86 -17.38
CA SER A 107 -8.78 9.69 -18.05
C SER A 107 -8.18 11.03 -18.49
N ASP A 108 -8.57 11.49 -19.66
CA ASP A 108 -8.39 12.85 -20.18
C ASP A 108 -6.95 13.31 -20.42
N ASP A 109 -5.91 12.51 -20.07
CA ASP A 109 -4.51 12.95 -20.20
C ASP A 109 -3.55 11.78 -20.43
N ILE A 110 -3.00 11.71 -21.65
CA ILE A 110 -2.04 10.67 -22.04
C ILE A 110 -0.72 10.76 -21.24
N SER A 111 -0.29 11.96 -20.86
CA SER A 111 0.96 12.11 -20.08
C SER A 111 0.81 11.50 -18.69
N LYS A 112 -0.37 11.61 -18.10
CA LYS A 112 -0.69 10.94 -16.84
C LYS A 112 -0.75 9.42 -16.98
N ALA A 113 -1.26 8.91 -18.13
CA ALA A 113 -1.25 7.47 -18.41
C ALA A 113 0.18 6.92 -18.47
N VAL A 114 1.12 7.64 -19.13
CA VAL A 114 2.55 7.31 -19.14
C VAL A 114 3.12 7.29 -17.70
N GLY A 115 2.87 8.36 -16.93
CA GLY A 115 3.33 8.45 -15.53
C GLY A 115 2.78 7.31 -14.66
N THR A 116 1.51 6.95 -14.86
CA THR A 116 0.87 5.81 -14.17
C THR A 116 1.52 4.49 -14.57
N ALA A 117 1.76 4.27 -15.88
CA ALA A 117 2.44 3.07 -16.37
C ALA A 117 3.81 2.89 -15.68
N MET A 118 4.60 3.94 -15.61
CA MET A 118 5.95 3.87 -15.01
C MET A 118 5.89 3.69 -13.50
N THR A 119 5.19 4.55 -12.79
CA THR A 119 5.21 4.58 -11.31
C THR A 119 4.54 3.35 -10.69
N TYR A 120 3.39 2.94 -11.25
CA TYR A 120 2.65 1.81 -10.72
C TYR A 120 3.40 0.50 -10.94
N ASN A 121 3.98 0.33 -12.12
CA ASN A 121 4.71 -0.89 -12.45
C ASN A 121 6.07 -0.98 -11.76
N GLU A 122 6.78 0.14 -11.50
CA GLU A 122 8.00 0.13 -10.67
C GLU A 122 7.74 -0.44 -9.28
N ARG A 123 6.63 -0.03 -8.65
CA ARG A 123 6.21 -0.60 -7.36
C ARG A 123 6.07 -2.12 -7.43
N TYR A 124 5.33 -2.64 -8.42
CA TYR A 124 5.15 -4.08 -8.59
C TYR A 124 6.47 -4.79 -8.94
N PHE A 125 7.28 -4.19 -9.81
CA PHE A 125 8.59 -4.73 -10.14
C PHE A 125 9.43 -4.93 -8.87
N LEU A 126 9.56 -3.90 -8.04
CA LEU A 126 10.36 -3.96 -6.82
C LEU A 126 9.81 -4.99 -5.83
N LEU A 127 8.50 -5.02 -5.62
CA LEU A 127 7.87 -6.01 -4.73
C LEU A 127 8.13 -7.43 -5.18
N LYS A 128 7.97 -7.71 -6.47
CA LYS A 128 8.15 -9.07 -7.04
C LYS A 128 9.63 -9.46 -7.13
N PHE A 129 10.48 -8.57 -7.61
CA PHE A 129 11.92 -8.84 -7.76
C PHE A 129 12.59 -9.07 -6.40
N LEU A 130 12.26 -8.27 -5.41
CA LEU A 130 12.79 -8.42 -4.05
C LEU A 130 12.09 -9.52 -3.25
N GLY A 131 11.01 -10.11 -3.78
CA GLY A 131 10.24 -11.15 -3.09
C GLY A 131 9.57 -10.65 -1.82
N LEU A 132 9.07 -9.41 -1.83
CA LEU A 132 8.46 -8.79 -0.67
C LEU A 132 7.00 -9.21 -0.56
N PRO A 133 6.57 -9.77 0.58
CA PRO A 133 5.19 -10.18 0.75
C PRO A 133 4.27 -8.95 0.76
N THR A 134 3.20 -9.03 -0.03
CA THR A 134 2.07 -8.11 0.05
C THR A 134 0.83 -8.93 0.34
N ASP A 135 0.01 -8.52 1.29
CA ASP A 135 -1.28 -9.20 1.58
C ASP A 135 -2.24 -9.15 0.37
N GLU A 136 -1.88 -8.45 -0.70
CA GLU A 136 -2.66 -8.35 -1.94
C GLU A 136 -2.37 -9.51 -2.91
N ASP A 137 -1.26 -10.22 -2.74
CA ASP A 137 -0.82 -11.27 -3.65
C ASP A 137 -1.57 -12.58 -3.45
N ASP A 138 -2.31 -12.70 -2.37
CA ASP A 138 -3.12 -13.88 -2.09
C ASP A 138 -4.57 -13.66 -2.52
N ALA A 139 -4.87 -14.00 -3.78
CA ALA A 139 -6.23 -13.98 -4.29
C ALA A 139 -7.16 -14.93 -3.49
N ASP A 140 -6.59 -15.90 -2.79
CA ASP A 140 -7.31 -16.87 -1.98
C ASP A 140 -7.71 -16.32 -0.60
N THR A 141 -7.05 -15.25 -0.11
CA THR A 141 -7.44 -14.61 1.16
C THR A 141 -8.74 -13.81 1.08
N LYS A 142 -9.25 -13.55 -0.11
CA LYS A 142 -10.56 -12.89 -0.30
C LYS A 142 -11.76 -13.82 -0.05
N GLY A 143 -11.53 -15.12 0.16
CA GLY A 143 -12.59 -16.12 0.29
C GLY A 143 -12.59 -16.99 1.54
N VAL A 144 -11.53 -17.03 2.35
CA VAL A 144 -11.47 -17.89 3.53
C VAL A 144 -10.83 -17.14 4.69
N GLY A 145 -11.61 -16.90 5.73
CA GLY A 145 -11.19 -16.19 6.94
C GLY A 145 -10.14 -16.94 7.79
N ILE A 146 -8.94 -17.12 7.27
CA ILE A 146 -7.78 -17.52 8.06
C ILE A 146 -6.91 -16.29 8.27
N LYS A 147 -7.10 -15.64 9.40
CA LYS A 147 -6.19 -14.60 9.88
C LYS A 147 -4.88 -15.27 10.27
N PRO A 148 -3.72 -14.92 9.67
CA PRO A 148 -2.44 -15.27 10.28
C PRO A 148 -2.40 -14.63 11.66
N ASN A 149 -1.95 -15.38 12.65
CA ASN A 149 -1.69 -14.88 14.01
C ASN A 149 -0.54 -13.87 13.97
N MET A 150 -0.82 -12.65 13.53
CA MET A 150 -0.01 -11.49 13.87
C MET A 150 -0.63 -10.95 15.15
N THR A 151 0.14 -10.94 16.22
CA THR A 151 -0.21 -10.24 17.45
C THR A 151 -0.77 -8.86 17.08
N PRO A 152 -2.02 -8.55 17.39
CA PRO A 152 -2.57 -7.25 17.12
C PRO A 152 -1.74 -6.24 17.91
N VAL A 153 -1.26 -5.17 17.27
CA VAL A 153 -0.98 -3.95 18.01
C VAL A 153 -2.34 -3.49 18.51
N SER A 154 -2.69 -3.98 19.69
CA SER A 154 -3.91 -3.63 20.39
C SER A 154 -3.76 -2.21 20.87
N GLY A 155 -4.60 -1.32 20.36
CA GLY A 155 -4.69 0.01 20.88
C GLY A 155 -5.30 0.99 19.88
N LEU A 156 -6.26 1.78 20.32
CA LEU A 156 -6.80 2.88 19.56
C LEU A 156 -5.81 4.05 19.55
N SER A 157 -5.77 4.81 18.44
CA SER A 157 -5.04 6.06 18.41
C SER A 157 -5.65 7.09 19.36
N GLU A 158 -4.85 8.05 19.84
CA GLU A 158 -5.37 9.15 20.68
C GLU A 158 -6.55 9.90 20.05
N ALA A 159 -6.53 10.06 18.73
CA ALA A 159 -7.61 10.69 18.00
C ALA A 159 -8.91 9.87 18.07
N GLN A 160 -8.82 8.54 17.99
CA GLN A 160 -9.98 7.66 18.14
C GLN A 160 -10.52 7.67 19.57
N ILE A 161 -9.65 7.68 20.56
CA ILE A 161 -10.05 7.79 21.98
C ILE A 161 -10.75 9.13 22.25
N LYS A 162 -10.20 10.23 21.75
CA LYS A 162 -10.83 11.57 21.86
C LYS A 162 -12.20 11.58 21.17
N ARG A 163 -12.34 10.98 19.99
CA ARG A 163 -13.62 10.87 19.27
C ARG A 163 -14.65 10.06 20.05
N LEU A 164 -14.25 8.91 20.62
CA LEU A 164 -15.14 8.07 21.44
C LEU A 164 -15.77 8.85 22.59
N PHE A 165 -14.95 9.58 23.35
CA PHE A 165 -15.45 10.39 24.46
C PHE A 165 -16.28 11.59 24.01
N ALA A 166 -15.96 12.18 22.85
CA ALA A 166 -16.78 13.25 22.28
C ALA A 166 -18.19 12.75 21.87
N ILE A 167 -18.28 11.56 21.26
CA ILE A 167 -19.57 10.93 20.94
C ILE A 167 -20.32 10.58 22.24
N GLY A 168 -19.64 10.01 23.23
CA GLY A 168 -20.22 9.73 24.55
C GLY A 168 -20.81 10.97 25.20
N ASN A 169 -20.07 12.07 25.19
CA ASN A 169 -20.53 13.34 25.78
C ASN A 169 -21.76 13.90 25.02
N LYS A 170 -21.78 13.84 23.69
CA LYS A 170 -22.96 14.20 22.88
C LYS A 170 -24.19 13.35 23.20
N ALA A 171 -23.98 12.09 23.55
CA ALA A 171 -25.03 11.17 23.98
C ALA A 171 -25.41 11.31 25.47
N GLY A 172 -24.85 12.31 26.18
CA GLY A 172 -25.13 12.58 27.59
C GLY A 172 -24.38 11.72 28.61
N PHE A 173 -23.36 10.97 28.16
CA PHE A 173 -22.56 10.11 29.03
C PHE A 173 -21.21 10.77 29.37
N LYS A 174 -20.89 10.83 30.67
CA LYS A 174 -19.57 11.26 31.12
C LYS A 174 -18.49 10.20 30.76
N LYS A 175 -17.23 10.63 30.76
CA LYS A 175 -16.08 9.80 30.38
C LYS A 175 -16.01 8.49 31.20
N ASP A 176 -16.20 8.58 32.49
CA ASP A 176 -16.20 7.43 33.43
C ASP A 176 -17.27 6.40 33.10
N VAL A 177 -18.45 6.85 32.66
CA VAL A 177 -19.55 5.96 32.23
C VAL A 177 -19.21 5.24 30.95
N VAL A 178 -18.57 5.91 30.00
CA VAL A 178 -18.11 5.29 28.73
C VAL A 178 -17.03 4.26 29.02
N GLU A 179 -16.05 4.58 29.87
CA GLU A 179 -14.99 3.64 30.29
C GLU A 179 -15.57 2.41 30.99
N ALA A 180 -16.48 2.58 31.95
CA ALA A 180 -17.14 1.47 32.62
C ALA A 180 -17.97 0.60 31.67
N THR A 181 -18.59 1.22 30.65
CA THR A 181 -19.36 0.49 29.63
C THR A 181 -18.45 -0.37 28.76
N VAL A 182 -17.33 0.18 28.30
CA VAL A 182 -16.32 -0.55 27.52
C VAL A 182 -15.78 -1.74 28.33
N LYS A 183 -15.41 -1.49 29.58
CA LYS A 183 -14.90 -2.53 30.48
C LYS A 183 -15.91 -3.65 30.72
N LYS A 184 -17.18 -3.29 30.89
CA LYS A 184 -18.28 -4.28 31.05
C LYS A 184 -18.54 -5.08 29.79
N MET A 185 -18.40 -4.48 28.59
CA MET A 185 -18.70 -5.15 27.31
C MET A 185 -17.57 -6.01 26.82
N PHE A 186 -16.33 -5.59 27.00
CA PHE A 186 -15.17 -6.19 26.34
C PHE A 186 -14.05 -6.58 27.29
N GLY A 187 -14.15 -6.27 28.58
CA GLY A 187 -13.14 -6.62 29.59
C GLY A 187 -11.82 -5.85 29.45
N CYS A 188 -11.77 -4.78 28.66
CA CYS A 188 -10.56 -4.01 28.41
C CYS A 188 -10.78 -2.51 28.64
N GLU A 189 -9.71 -1.74 28.72
CA GLU A 189 -9.75 -0.28 28.72
C GLU A 189 -9.99 0.29 27.31
N PRO A 190 -10.55 1.52 27.14
CA PRO A 190 -10.80 2.10 25.81
C PRO A 190 -9.59 2.12 24.89
N LYS A 191 -8.39 2.33 25.41
CA LYS A 191 -7.14 2.34 24.67
C LYS A 191 -6.75 0.96 24.09
N ASP A 192 -7.23 -0.12 24.72
CA ASP A 192 -6.88 -1.50 24.39
C ASP A 192 -7.93 -2.19 23.50
N MET A 193 -9.00 -1.47 23.13
CA MET A 193 -10.04 -1.97 22.23
C MET A 193 -9.51 -2.23 20.84
N THR A 194 -10.06 -3.27 20.21
CA THR A 194 -9.91 -3.46 18.76
C THR A 194 -10.75 -2.42 17.99
N LYS A 195 -10.44 -2.23 16.70
CA LYS A 195 -11.18 -1.31 15.85
C LYS A 195 -12.67 -1.67 15.72
N ASP A 196 -13.00 -2.96 15.71
CA ASP A 196 -14.37 -3.46 15.64
C ASP A 196 -15.15 -3.20 16.93
N GLN A 197 -14.51 -3.39 18.07
CA GLN A 197 -15.06 -3.04 19.39
C GLN A 197 -15.33 -1.55 19.49
N TYR A 198 -14.38 -0.72 19.03
CA TYR A 198 -14.52 0.73 18.96
C TYR A 198 -15.72 1.15 18.10
N ASN A 199 -15.84 0.63 16.88
CA ASN A 199 -16.96 0.92 16.00
C ASN A 199 -18.30 0.52 16.65
N THR A 200 -18.37 -0.66 17.27
CA THR A 200 -19.56 -1.15 17.97
C THR A 200 -20.00 -0.19 19.10
N VAL A 201 -19.05 0.35 19.86
CA VAL A 201 -19.37 1.31 20.93
C VAL A 201 -19.82 2.65 20.35
N CYS A 202 -19.11 3.15 19.32
CA CYS A 202 -19.49 4.40 18.65
C CYS A 202 -20.92 4.33 18.09
N ASP A 203 -21.26 3.27 17.38
CA ASP A 203 -22.59 3.06 16.79
C ASP A 203 -23.70 3.03 17.85
N ARG A 204 -23.43 2.40 19.00
CA ARG A 204 -24.38 2.35 20.12
C ARG A 204 -24.58 3.72 20.79
N LEU A 205 -23.51 4.49 20.91
CA LEU A 205 -23.58 5.85 21.48
C LEU A 205 -24.26 6.80 20.50
N GLU A 206 -23.95 6.74 19.21
CA GLU A 206 -24.59 7.58 18.17
C GLU A 206 -26.09 7.34 18.07
N LYS A 207 -26.56 6.09 18.21
CA LYS A 207 -28.00 5.76 18.27
C LYS A 207 -28.73 6.35 19.48
N LYS A 208 -28.03 6.79 20.50
CA LYS A 208 -28.59 7.42 21.71
C LYS A 208 -28.55 8.95 21.66
N VAL A 209 -27.86 9.51 20.68
CA VAL A 209 -27.91 10.95 20.37
C VAL A 209 -29.25 11.17 19.64
N LYS A 210 -30.27 11.59 20.37
CA LYS A 210 -31.53 12.08 19.82
C LYS A 210 -31.49 13.59 19.69
#